data_4f061838551c1e9e3a9d1cfc443b21ca
#
_entry.id   4f061838551c1e9e3a9d1cfc443b21ca
#
_cell.length_a   1.000
_cell.length_b   1.000
_cell.length_c   1.000
_cell.angle_alpha   90.00
_cell.angle_beta   90.00
_cell.angle_gamma   90.00
#
_symmetry.space_group_name_H-M   'P 1'
#
loop_
_entity.id
_entity.type
_entity.pdbx_description
1 polymer ?
#
loop_
_entity_poly.entity_id
_entity_poly.type
_entity_poly.pdbx_seq_one_letter_code
_entity_poly.pdbx_strand_id
1 'polypeptide(L)'
;MAKDFNMCVLLDIYGTLISEKQFEVMDYYYNQDYSLAEISEHLNITRQGVRDSIKRAEQVLKECEEKLNLTKKEEQLRIKSEKINNLIIKIKELNNLEIKNSNLANLAEEIANEVENLQL
;
A
#
# COMPACT_ATOMS: atom_id res chain seq x y z
N MET A 1 -13.14 10.09 -18.86
CA MET A 1 -12.34 8.94 -18.46
C MET A 1 -12.68 8.59 -17.01
N ALA A 2 -13.08 7.37 -16.76
CA ALA A 2 -13.45 6.95 -15.41
C ALA A 2 -12.20 6.58 -14.59
N LYS A 3 -12.17 7.00 -13.32
CA LYS A 3 -11.10 6.63 -12.40
C LYS A 3 -11.34 5.23 -11.83
N ASP A 4 -10.27 4.44 -11.80
CA ASP A 4 -10.25 3.16 -11.09
C ASP A 4 -9.48 3.36 -9.78
N PHE A 5 -10.20 3.43 -8.67
CA PHE A 5 -9.56 3.69 -7.36
C PHE A 5 -8.61 2.58 -6.90
N ASN A 6 -8.68 1.39 -7.48
CA ASN A 6 -7.67 0.36 -7.25
C ASN A 6 -6.29 0.80 -7.75
N MET A 7 -6.24 1.74 -8.70
CA MET A 7 -4.98 2.32 -9.16
C MET A 7 -4.22 3.07 -8.09
N CYS A 8 -4.89 3.65 -7.09
CA CYS A 8 -4.22 4.29 -5.97
C CYS A 8 -3.33 3.30 -5.22
N VAL A 9 -3.85 2.10 -4.96
CA VAL A 9 -3.11 1.01 -4.31
C VAL A 9 -1.94 0.55 -5.18
N LEU A 10 -2.17 0.35 -6.47
CA LEU A 10 -1.14 -0.08 -7.40
C LEU A 10 -0.04 0.98 -7.54
N LEU A 11 -0.40 2.25 -7.54
CA LEU A 11 0.56 3.35 -7.59
C LEU A 11 1.44 3.39 -6.34
N ASP A 12 0.87 3.15 -5.17
CA ASP A 12 1.62 3.08 -3.92
C ASP A 12 2.65 1.94 -3.94
N ILE A 13 2.25 0.78 -4.43
CA ILE A 13 3.11 -0.42 -4.41
C ILE A 13 4.11 -0.42 -5.56
N TYR A 14 3.68 -0.07 -6.76
CA TYR A 14 4.47 -0.22 -7.99
C TYR A 14 4.94 1.10 -8.60
N GLY A 15 4.67 2.23 -7.96
CA GLY A 15 4.94 3.55 -8.54
C GLY A 15 6.39 3.80 -8.92
N THR A 16 7.33 3.12 -8.27
CA THR A 16 8.76 3.22 -8.60
C THR A 16 9.14 2.52 -9.92
N LEU A 17 8.24 1.71 -10.46
CA LEU A 17 8.45 0.94 -11.69
C LEU A 17 7.97 1.67 -12.95
N ILE A 18 7.30 2.81 -12.80
CA ILE A 18 6.96 3.70 -13.92
C ILE A 18 7.93 4.87 -13.96
N SER A 19 7.94 5.62 -15.08
CA SER A 19 8.82 6.78 -15.19
C SER A 19 8.41 7.89 -14.19
N GLU A 20 9.34 8.77 -13.84
CA GLU A 20 9.05 9.91 -12.97
C GLU A 20 7.93 10.79 -13.52
N LYS A 21 7.91 11.00 -14.83
CA LYS A 21 6.87 11.78 -15.50
C LYS A 21 5.50 11.08 -15.43
N GLN A 22 5.46 9.78 -15.65
CA GLN A 22 4.23 8.99 -15.50
C GLN A 22 3.74 9.00 -14.06
N PHE A 23 4.64 8.85 -13.11
CA PHE A 23 4.31 8.93 -11.69
C PHE A 23 3.71 10.29 -11.34
N GLU A 24 4.31 11.37 -11.78
CA GLU A 24 3.83 12.73 -11.53
C GLU A 24 2.40 12.94 -12.06
N VAL A 25 2.13 12.50 -13.28
CA VAL A 25 0.79 12.58 -13.87
C VAL A 25 -0.20 11.75 -13.07
N MET A 26 0.16 10.52 -12.71
CA MET A 26 -0.70 9.63 -11.92
C MET A 26 -0.96 10.18 -10.52
N ASP A 27 0.04 10.79 -9.90
CA ASP A 27 -0.09 11.40 -8.58
C ASP A 27 -1.07 12.59 -8.61
N TYR A 28 -0.95 13.48 -9.57
CA TYR A 28 -1.90 14.56 -9.75
C TYR A 28 -3.33 14.05 -9.96
N TYR A 29 -3.48 13.03 -10.77
CA TYR A 29 -4.79 12.51 -11.14
C TYR A 29 -5.47 11.74 -10.02
N TYR A 30 -4.75 10.80 -9.40
CA TYR A 30 -5.32 9.89 -8.39
C TYR A 30 -5.21 10.40 -6.96
N ASN A 31 -4.09 11.01 -6.58
CA ASN A 31 -3.87 11.43 -5.20
C ASN A 31 -4.28 12.87 -4.94
N GLN A 32 -4.10 13.76 -5.92
CA GLN A 32 -4.43 15.18 -5.76
C GLN A 32 -5.75 15.58 -6.41
N ASP A 33 -6.42 14.64 -7.05
CA ASP A 33 -7.74 14.82 -7.67
C ASP A 33 -7.79 15.93 -8.72
N TYR A 34 -6.74 16.13 -9.47
CA TYR A 34 -6.70 17.09 -10.56
C TYR A 34 -7.44 16.55 -11.79
N SER A 35 -8.12 17.45 -12.52
CA SER A 35 -8.71 17.15 -13.82
C SER A 35 -7.62 17.02 -14.89
N LEU A 36 -7.96 16.41 -16.03
CA LEU A 36 -7.03 16.34 -17.18
C LEU A 36 -6.61 17.74 -17.62
N ALA A 37 -7.54 18.71 -17.61
CA ALA A 37 -7.25 20.09 -17.95
C ALA A 37 -6.26 20.73 -16.97
N GLU A 38 -6.46 20.54 -15.68
CA GLU A 38 -5.57 21.07 -14.65
C GLU A 38 -4.16 20.48 -14.74
N ILE A 39 -4.03 19.17 -14.98
CA ILE A 39 -2.74 18.51 -15.18
C ILE A 39 -2.06 19.05 -16.44
N SER A 40 -2.82 19.19 -17.53
CA SER A 40 -2.34 19.75 -18.79
C SER A 40 -1.73 21.14 -18.59
N GLU A 41 -2.39 22.00 -17.83
CA GLU A 41 -1.87 23.34 -17.52
C GLU A 41 -0.63 23.28 -16.63
N HIS A 42 -0.64 22.45 -15.59
CA HIS A 42 0.47 22.31 -14.66
C HIS A 42 1.76 21.83 -15.33
N LEU A 43 1.64 20.83 -16.20
CA LEU A 43 2.78 20.18 -16.83
C LEU A 43 3.10 20.75 -18.21
N ASN A 44 2.31 21.70 -18.69
CA ASN A 44 2.47 22.33 -20.00
C ASN A 44 2.51 21.30 -21.15
N ILE A 45 1.60 20.35 -21.12
CA ILE A 45 1.37 19.33 -22.16
C ILE A 45 -0.10 19.33 -22.55
N THR A 46 -0.42 18.65 -23.63
CA THR A 46 -1.82 18.57 -24.09
C THR A 46 -2.66 17.66 -23.20
N ARG A 47 -3.98 17.88 -23.15
CA ARG A 47 -4.93 16.99 -22.45
C ARG A 47 -4.83 15.55 -22.97
N GLN A 48 -4.67 15.40 -24.29
CA GLN A 48 -4.49 14.09 -24.91
C GLN A 48 -3.18 13.44 -24.42
N GLY A 49 -2.11 14.22 -24.30
CA GLY A 49 -0.84 13.75 -23.75
C GLY A 49 -0.97 13.27 -22.30
N VAL A 50 -1.75 14.00 -21.48
CA VAL A 50 -2.06 13.59 -20.11
C VAL A 50 -2.81 12.26 -20.11
N ARG A 51 -3.86 12.15 -20.90
CA ARG A 51 -4.67 10.94 -21.03
C ARG A 51 -3.83 9.73 -21.44
N ASP A 52 -2.99 9.89 -22.46
CA ASP A 52 -2.12 8.83 -22.96
C ASP A 52 -1.11 8.40 -21.89
N SER A 53 -0.54 9.34 -21.17
CA SER A 53 0.39 9.06 -20.06
C SER A 53 -0.29 8.26 -18.95
N ILE A 54 -1.50 8.62 -18.58
CA ILE A 54 -2.29 7.89 -17.58
C ILE A 54 -2.56 6.45 -18.05
N LYS A 55 -3.03 6.28 -19.27
CA LYS A 55 -3.35 4.95 -19.81
C LYS A 55 -2.12 4.04 -19.86
N ARG A 56 -0.98 4.57 -20.27
CA ARG A 56 0.27 3.80 -20.31
C ARG A 56 0.74 3.41 -18.91
N ALA A 57 0.68 4.35 -17.96
CA ALA A 57 1.03 4.07 -16.58
C ALA A 57 0.11 3.02 -15.96
N GLU A 58 -1.20 3.15 -16.14
CA GLU A 58 -2.18 2.17 -15.66
C GLU A 58 -1.90 0.77 -16.23
N GLN A 59 -1.56 0.68 -17.50
CA GLN A 59 -1.24 -0.60 -18.14
C GLN A 59 -0.01 -1.25 -17.51
N VAL A 60 1.05 -0.49 -17.26
CA VAL A 60 2.26 -1.00 -16.60
C VAL A 60 1.95 -1.47 -15.18
N LEU A 61 1.18 -0.69 -14.42
CA LEU A 61 0.82 -1.05 -13.05
C LEU A 61 -0.02 -2.33 -13.01
N LYS A 62 -0.97 -2.49 -13.92
CA LYS A 62 -1.77 -3.71 -14.04
C LYS A 62 -0.92 -4.93 -14.37
N GLU A 63 0.01 -4.78 -15.30
CA GLU A 63 0.94 -5.86 -15.67
C GLU A 63 1.84 -6.26 -14.50
N CYS A 64 2.31 -5.29 -13.73
CA CYS A 64 3.08 -5.56 -12.50
C CYS A 64 2.26 -6.40 -11.51
N GLU A 65 1.00 -6.02 -11.27
CA GLU A 65 0.11 -6.76 -10.36
C GLU A 65 -0.15 -8.18 -10.85
N GLU A 66 -0.40 -8.36 -12.14
CA GLU A 66 -0.61 -9.69 -12.74
C GLU A 66 0.60 -10.61 -12.52
N LYS A 67 1.81 -10.05 -12.64
CA LYS A 67 3.05 -10.83 -12.53
C LYS A 67 3.50 -11.03 -11.08
N LEU A 68 3.41 -10.01 -10.25
CA LEU A 68 4.00 -10.01 -8.91
C LEU A 68 3.01 -10.26 -7.80
N ASN A 69 1.75 -9.86 -8.01
CA ASN A 69 0.65 -10.08 -7.05
C ASN A 69 0.93 -9.55 -5.62
N LEU A 70 1.66 -8.42 -5.53
CA LEU A 70 2.08 -7.85 -4.25
C LEU A 70 0.92 -7.28 -3.43
N THR A 71 -0.14 -6.80 -4.10
CA THR A 71 -1.33 -6.27 -3.41
C THR A 71 -1.98 -7.35 -2.55
N LYS A 72 -2.16 -8.56 -3.09
CA LYS A 72 -2.71 -9.69 -2.34
C LYS A 72 -1.77 -10.15 -1.23
N LYS A 73 -0.46 -10.21 -1.52
CA LYS A 73 0.54 -10.61 -0.53
C LYS A 73 0.58 -9.65 0.64
N GLU A 74 0.51 -8.35 0.37
CA GLU A 74 0.48 -7.32 1.41
C GLU A 74 -0.79 -7.44 2.27
N GLU A 75 -1.95 -7.62 1.64
CA GLU A 75 -3.21 -7.79 2.36
C GLU A 75 -3.21 -9.05 3.24
N GLN A 76 -2.69 -10.17 2.73
CA GLN A 76 -2.56 -11.40 3.51
C GLN A 76 -1.61 -11.23 4.69
N LEU A 77 -0.50 -10.51 4.49
CA LEU A 77 0.44 -10.21 5.56
C LEU A 77 -0.20 -9.34 6.63
N ARG A 78 -0.96 -8.32 6.23
CA ARG A 78 -1.69 -7.44 7.14
C ARG A 78 -2.69 -8.24 8.00
N ILE A 79 -3.48 -9.10 7.38
CA ILE A 79 -4.48 -9.93 8.08
C ILE A 79 -3.81 -10.86 9.08
N LYS A 80 -2.72 -11.53 8.68
CA LYS A 80 -1.98 -12.42 9.55
C LYS A 80 -1.34 -11.68 10.72
N SER A 81 -0.79 -10.49 10.47
CA SER A 81 -0.20 -9.65 11.50
C SER A 81 -1.24 -9.23 12.55
N GLU A 82 -2.44 -8.86 12.13
CA GLU A 82 -3.54 -8.53 13.05
C GLU A 82 -3.95 -9.72 13.91
N LYS A 83 -4.05 -10.92 13.31
CA LYS A 83 -4.36 -12.14 14.07
C LYS A 83 -3.29 -12.45 15.10
N ILE A 84 -2.03 -12.33 14.76
CA ILE A 84 -0.92 -12.57 15.68
C ILE A 84 -0.95 -11.53 16.82
N ASN A 85 -1.18 -10.25 16.52
CA ASN A 85 -1.29 -9.21 17.54
C ASN A 85 -2.44 -9.47 18.51
N ASN A 86 -3.60 -9.94 18.01
CA ASN A 86 -4.73 -10.28 18.87
C ASN A 86 -4.40 -11.45 19.80
N LEU A 87 -3.66 -12.45 19.32
CA LEU A 87 -3.21 -13.55 20.16
C LEU A 87 -2.21 -13.09 21.22
N ILE A 88 -1.32 -12.19 20.88
CA ILE A 88 -0.37 -11.58 21.82
C ILE A 88 -1.11 -10.83 22.93
N ILE A 89 -2.14 -10.05 22.58
CA ILE A 89 -2.97 -9.34 23.56
C ILE A 89 -3.62 -10.32 24.54
N LYS A 90 -4.15 -11.45 24.03
CA LYS A 90 -4.74 -12.49 24.87
C LYS A 90 -3.71 -13.12 25.81
N ILE A 91 -2.49 -13.37 25.33
CA ILE A 91 -1.40 -13.89 26.16
C ILE A 91 -1.07 -12.91 27.29
N LYS A 92 -0.96 -11.60 26.98
CA LYS A 92 -0.69 -10.57 27.99
C LYS A 92 -1.79 -10.49 29.03
N GLU A 93 -3.06 -10.54 28.63
CA GLU A 93 -4.20 -10.52 29.52
C GLU A 93 -4.19 -11.71 30.48
N LEU A 94 -3.99 -12.93 29.95
CA LEU A 94 -3.91 -14.14 30.77
C LEU A 94 -2.73 -14.08 31.74
N ASN A 95 -1.59 -13.58 31.27
CA ASN A 95 -0.42 -13.43 32.13
C ASN A 95 -0.68 -12.45 33.30
N ASN A 96 -1.36 -11.35 33.02
CA ASN A 96 -1.68 -10.36 34.07
C ASN A 96 -2.70 -10.88 35.08
N LEU A 97 -3.67 -11.67 34.65
CA LEU A 97 -4.77 -12.16 35.50
C LEU A 97 -4.41 -13.43 36.25
N GLU A 98 -3.71 -14.38 35.67
CA GLU A 98 -3.54 -15.74 36.18
C GLU A 98 -2.08 -16.11 36.47
N ILE A 99 -1.15 -15.78 35.59
CA ILE A 99 0.23 -16.29 35.61
C ILE A 99 1.21 -15.30 36.26
N LYS A 100 1.09 -14.01 35.94
CA LYS A 100 1.95 -12.92 36.43
C LYS A 100 3.46 -13.19 36.26
N ASN A 101 3.83 -13.70 35.09
CA ASN A 101 5.21 -14.02 34.76
C ASN A 101 5.83 -12.93 33.89
N SER A 102 6.85 -12.22 34.41
CA SER A 102 7.50 -11.13 33.68
C SER A 102 8.23 -11.60 32.42
N ASN A 103 8.79 -12.82 32.42
CA ASN A 103 9.43 -13.39 31.24
C ASN A 103 8.42 -13.64 30.10
N LEU A 104 7.23 -14.11 30.45
CA LEU A 104 6.15 -14.30 29.46
C LEU A 104 5.71 -12.96 28.87
N ALA A 105 5.58 -11.91 29.69
CA ALA A 105 5.25 -10.56 29.23
C ALA A 105 6.32 -10.02 28.29
N ASN A 106 7.59 -10.22 28.60
CA ASN A 106 8.71 -9.79 27.75
C ASN A 106 8.73 -10.52 26.42
N LEU A 107 8.50 -11.83 26.41
CA LEU A 107 8.41 -12.62 25.17
C LEU A 107 7.28 -12.18 24.29
N ALA A 108 6.10 -11.91 24.87
CA ALA A 108 4.96 -11.39 24.13
C ALA A 108 5.29 -10.03 23.50
N GLU A 109 6.00 -9.16 24.20
CA GLU A 109 6.42 -7.86 23.68
C GLU A 109 7.43 -8.02 22.52
N GLU A 110 8.38 -8.94 22.63
CA GLU A 110 9.32 -9.23 21.58
C GLU A 110 8.60 -9.71 20.30
N ILE A 111 7.60 -10.59 20.45
CA ILE A 111 6.80 -11.07 19.31
C ILE A 111 6.03 -9.90 18.68
N ALA A 112 5.44 -9.02 19.49
CA ALA A 112 4.72 -7.85 18.99
C ALA A 112 5.63 -6.94 18.17
N ASN A 113 6.86 -6.71 18.62
CA ASN A 113 7.84 -5.90 17.91
C ASN A 113 8.25 -6.54 16.58
N GLU A 114 8.45 -7.84 16.55
CA GLU A 114 8.77 -8.56 15.32
C GLU A 114 7.62 -8.48 14.30
N VAL A 115 6.38 -8.56 14.76
CA VAL A 115 5.19 -8.43 13.90
C VAL A 115 5.08 -7.02 13.32
N GLU A 116 5.37 -5.98 14.10
CA GLU A 116 5.37 -4.59 13.61
C GLU A 116 6.40 -4.37 12.51
N ASN A 117 7.51 -5.11 12.54
CA ASN A 117 8.58 -5.00 11.56
C ASN A 117 8.38 -5.88 10.32
N LEU A 118 7.27 -6.62 10.21
CA LEU A 118 6.97 -7.42 9.03
C LEU A 118 6.65 -6.52 7.84
N GLN A 119 7.42 -6.69 6.76
CA GLN A 119 7.24 -5.97 5.50
C GLN A 119 7.48 -6.92 4.31
N LEU A 120 6.84 -6.57 3.22
CA LEU A 120 7.09 -7.26 1.95
C LEU A 120 8.47 -6.88 1.37
#